data_e726493ee4c874bfccc194c45823dd6d
#
_entry.id   e726493ee4c874bfccc194c45823dd6d
#
_cell.length_a   1.000
_cell.length_b   1.000
_cell.length_c   1.000
_cell.angle_alpha   90.00
_cell.angle_beta   90.00
_cell.angle_gamma   90.00
#
_symmetry.space_group_name_H-M   'P 1'
#
loop_
_entity.id
_entity.type
_entity.pdbx_description
1 polymer ?
#
loop_
_entity_poly.entity_id
_entity_poly.type
_entity_poly.pdbx_seq_one_letter_code
_entity_poly.pdbx_strand_id
1 'polypeptide(L)'
;NPESMMQLAKWCESEFGPVHLLFNNAGVAPAELLPIWQTKPNDWQWAFGVNVMGVLHGIQAFVPAMMAHGEGGRVINTCSGNGAFINLPSTPIYTSSKASVSSITEVLKLQLEQAESNVKVSILFPGPHTVRTKLFSAERNRPEELARDPNAPEHPISSVEDMLEMMSSMGIEMETTEPEEVASFCLAEIKKSNYWINPVNEKSEQAFKDRVESIITRSDLPNPNIF
;
A
#
# COMPACT_ATOMS: atom_id res chain seq x y z
N ASN A 1 -10.20 -3.68 13.08
CA ASN A 1 -11.52 -3.72 13.71
C ASN A 1 -12.26 -2.40 13.41
N PRO A 2 -13.46 -2.42 12.75
CA PRO A 2 -14.20 -1.21 12.38
C PRO A 2 -14.64 -0.37 13.57
N GLU A 3 -15.06 -1.02 14.68
CA GLU A 3 -15.51 -0.30 15.89
C GLU A 3 -14.38 0.51 16.51
N SER A 4 -13.18 -0.04 16.63
CA SER A 4 -12.04 0.70 17.18
C SER A 4 -11.64 1.89 16.29
N MET A 5 -11.79 1.77 14.96
CA MET A 5 -11.54 2.87 14.04
C MET A 5 -12.58 3.98 14.18
N MET A 6 -13.87 3.62 14.36
CA MET A 6 -14.93 4.58 14.64
C MET A 6 -14.75 5.29 15.98
N GLN A 7 -14.28 4.57 17.01
CA GLN A 7 -13.94 5.17 18.31
C GLN A 7 -12.77 6.14 18.19
N LEU A 8 -11.74 5.77 17.44
CA LEU A 8 -10.61 6.66 17.16
C LEU A 8 -11.05 7.95 16.45
N ALA A 9 -11.90 7.85 15.44
CA ALA A 9 -12.41 9.03 14.73
C ALA A 9 -13.16 9.98 15.67
N LYS A 10 -14.07 9.46 16.48
CA LYS A 10 -14.81 10.24 17.48
C LYS A 10 -13.89 10.88 18.51
N TRP A 11 -12.89 10.14 18.98
CA TRP A 11 -11.92 10.66 19.93
C TRP A 11 -11.07 11.79 19.31
N CYS A 12 -10.58 11.62 18.09
CA CYS A 12 -9.84 12.69 17.40
C CYS A 12 -10.68 13.96 17.27
N GLU A 13 -11.94 13.83 16.88
CA GLU A 13 -12.84 14.96 16.73
C GLU A 13 -13.12 15.67 18.06
N SER A 14 -13.30 14.91 19.15
CA SER A 14 -13.55 15.48 20.50
C SER A 14 -12.33 16.19 21.09
N GLU A 15 -11.13 15.67 20.89
CA GLU A 15 -9.91 16.21 21.50
C GLU A 15 -9.23 17.30 20.67
N PHE A 16 -9.30 17.19 19.33
CA PHE A 16 -8.53 18.04 18.42
C PHE A 16 -9.39 18.83 17.43
N GLY A 17 -10.70 18.57 17.38
CA GLY A 17 -11.59 19.15 16.40
C GLY A 17 -11.54 18.45 15.04
N PRO A 18 -11.93 19.13 13.95
CA PRO A 18 -12.05 18.54 12.61
C PRO A 18 -10.77 17.90 12.09
N VAL A 19 -10.87 16.69 11.55
CA VAL A 19 -9.75 16.01 10.90
C VAL A 19 -9.63 16.47 9.46
N HIS A 20 -8.46 16.99 9.08
CA HIS A 20 -8.19 17.50 7.74
C HIS A 20 -7.27 16.58 6.91
N LEU A 21 -6.45 15.76 7.57
CA LEU A 21 -5.56 14.81 6.91
C LEU A 21 -5.73 13.41 7.49
N LEU A 22 -6.08 12.46 6.64
CA LEU A 22 -6.16 11.04 6.98
C LEU A 22 -5.11 10.28 6.17
N PHE A 23 -4.14 9.66 6.86
CA PHE A 23 -3.17 8.75 6.27
C PHE A 23 -3.54 7.31 6.59
N ASN A 24 -4.06 6.57 5.62
CA ASN A 24 -4.22 5.12 5.69
C ASN A 24 -2.88 4.48 5.26
N ASN A 25 -1.95 4.43 6.20
CA ASN A 25 -0.56 4.03 5.94
C ASN A 25 -0.20 2.65 6.49
N ALA A 26 -0.93 2.14 7.47
CA ALA A 26 -0.65 0.83 8.05
C ALA A 26 -0.68 -0.27 6.97
N GLY A 27 0.35 -1.13 6.98
CA GLY A 27 0.47 -2.20 6.01
C GLY A 27 1.40 -3.31 6.49
N VAL A 28 1.16 -4.51 5.96
CA VAL A 28 1.95 -5.71 6.23
C VAL A 28 2.30 -6.40 4.92
N ALA A 29 3.45 -7.06 4.89
CA ALA A 29 3.84 -8.00 3.85
C ALA A 29 4.01 -9.37 4.51
N PRO A 30 3.15 -10.35 4.20
CA PRO A 30 3.36 -11.71 4.67
C PRO A 30 4.67 -12.29 4.12
N ALA A 31 5.22 -13.26 4.81
CA ALA A 31 6.34 -14.04 4.32
C ALA A 31 5.90 -14.98 3.19
N GLU A 32 6.08 -14.57 1.94
CA GLU A 32 5.58 -15.27 0.74
C GLU A 32 6.69 -16.08 0.07
N LEU A 33 6.69 -17.40 0.26
CA LEU A 33 7.64 -18.34 -0.36
C LEU A 33 6.95 -19.36 -1.27
N LEU A 34 5.63 -19.40 -1.22
CA LEU A 34 4.85 -20.42 -1.91
C LEU A 34 4.16 -19.81 -3.15
N PRO A 35 4.04 -20.59 -4.22
CA PRO A 35 3.23 -20.19 -5.35
C PRO A 35 1.76 -20.02 -4.90
N ILE A 36 1.02 -19.17 -5.59
CA ILE A 36 -0.33 -18.74 -5.19
C ILE A 36 -1.28 -19.92 -4.88
N TRP A 37 -1.16 -21.04 -5.59
CA TRP A 37 -1.99 -22.23 -5.38
C TRP A 37 -1.60 -23.07 -4.14
N GLN A 38 -0.55 -22.67 -3.40
CA GLN A 38 -0.10 -23.31 -2.15
C GLN A 38 -0.15 -22.37 -0.95
N THR A 39 -0.44 -21.07 -1.15
CA THR A 39 -0.56 -20.09 -0.07
C THR A 39 -1.69 -20.46 0.89
N LYS A 40 -1.59 -20.03 2.14
CA LYS A 40 -2.53 -20.41 3.20
C LYS A 40 -3.60 -19.33 3.38
N PRO A 41 -4.86 -19.71 3.71
CA PRO A 41 -5.94 -18.75 3.94
C PRO A 41 -5.62 -17.70 5.01
N ASN A 42 -4.93 -18.07 6.09
CA ASN A 42 -4.57 -17.13 7.18
C ASN A 42 -3.68 -15.98 6.68
N ASP A 43 -2.77 -16.25 5.72
CA ASP A 43 -1.91 -15.23 5.13
C ASP A 43 -2.73 -14.20 4.35
N TRP A 44 -3.70 -14.66 3.58
CA TRP A 44 -4.65 -13.80 2.86
C TRP A 44 -5.51 -12.98 3.80
N GLN A 45 -6.12 -13.63 4.79
CA GLN A 45 -6.98 -12.96 5.76
C GLN A 45 -6.24 -11.87 6.52
N TRP A 46 -5.02 -12.15 6.97
CA TRP A 46 -4.21 -11.17 7.68
C TRP A 46 -3.82 -9.99 6.77
N ALA A 47 -3.25 -10.25 5.61
CA ALA A 47 -2.80 -9.18 4.72
C ALA A 47 -3.97 -8.31 4.22
N PHE A 48 -5.07 -8.93 3.80
CA PHE A 48 -6.27 -8.20 3.40
C PHE A 48 -6.94 -7.48 4.56
N GLY A 49 -6.97 -8.09 5.74
CA GLY A 49 -7.48 -7.47 6.97
C GLY A 49 -6.77 -6.16 7.31
N VAL A 50 -5.44 -6.13 7.16
CA VAL A 50 -4.65 -4.92 7.42
C VAL A 50 -4.63 -3.98 6.21
N ASN A 51 -4.15 -4.46 5.05
CA ASN A 51 -3.85 -3.61 3.91
C ASN A 51 -5.11 -3.06 3.22
N VAL A 52 -6.19 -3.85 3.16
CA VAL A 52 -7.41 -3.50 2.42
C VAL A 52 -8.50 -3.04 3.37
N MET A 53 -8.88 -3.90 4.33
CA MET A 53 -9.96 -3.56 5.27
C MET A 53 -9.56 -2.42 6.20
N GLY A 54 -8.28 -2.31 6.58
CA GLY A 54 -7.76 -1.17 7.34
C GLY A 54 -7.98 0.17 6.63
N VAL A 55 -7.69 0.23 5.33
CA VAL A 55 -7.95 1.42 4.48
C VAL A 55 -9.45 1.70 4.41
N LEU A 56 -10.27 0.68 4.16
CA LEU A 56 -11.72 0.84 4.08
C LEU A 56 -12.31 1.34 5.40
N HIS A 57 -11.90 0.78 6.53
CA HIS A 57 -12.36 1.21 7.85
C HIS A 57 -11.95 2.66 8.16
N GLY A 58 -10.73 3.07 7.76
CA GLY A 58 -10.30 4.46 7.86
C GLY A 58 -11.19 5.40 7.05
N ILE A 59 -11.47 5.06 5.80
CA ILE A 59 -12.37 5.82 4.94
C ILE A 59 -13.77 5.93 5.58
N GLN A 60 -14.36 4.81 6.00
CA GLN A 60 -15.71 4.78 6.58
C GLN A 60 -15.82 5.55 7.90
N ALA A 61 -14.75 5.55 8.71
CA ALA A 61 -14.76 6.22 10.00
C ALA A 61 -14.55 7.74 9.90
N PHE A 62 -13.71 8.21 8.98
CA PHE A 62 -13.28 9.60 8.96
C PHE A 62 -13.93 10.43 7.83
N VAL A 63 -14.10 9.88 6.64
CA VAL A 63 -14.55 10.66 5.47
C VAL A 63 -15.92 11.32 5.67
N PRO A 64 -16.93 10.67 6.29
CA PRO A 64 -18.22 11.32 6.53
C PRO A 64 -18.10 12.60 7.36
N ALA A 65 -17.31 12.59 8.44
CA ALA A 65 -17.06 13.77 9.26
C ALA A 65 -16.23 14.83 8.51
N MET A 66 -15.22 14.41 7.74
CA MET A 66 -14.41 15.30 6.89
C MET A 66 -15.27 16.02 5.83
N MET A 67 -16.30 15.37 5.31
CA MET A 67 -17.25 16.02 4.40
C MET A 67 -18.18 16.97 5.14
N ALA A 68 -18.63 16.60 6.34
CA ALA A 68 -19.66 17.32 7.10
C ALA A 68 -19.16 18.65 7.67
N HIS A 69 -17.89 18.76 8.11
CA HIS A 69 -17.37 20.02 8.66
C HIS A 69 -17.13 21.12 7.61
N GLY A 70 -17.05 20.75 6.32
CA GLY A 70 -17.04 21.73 5.22
C GLY A 70 -15.72 22.48 5.00
N GLU A 71 -14.72 22.32 5.86
CA GLU A 71 -13.42 23.00 5.76
C GLU A 71 -12.48 22.39 4.72
N GLY A 72 -12.88 21.25 4.13
CA GLY A 72 -12.06 20.47 3.24
C GLY A 72 -11.09 19.54 3.97
N GLY A 73 -10.40 18.73 3.20
CA GLY A 73 -9.45 17.78 3.76
C GLY A 73 -8.86 16.88 2.69
N ARG A 74 -8.00 15.96 3.12
CA ARG A 74 -7.37 15.01 2.20
C ARG A 74 -7.19 13.63 2.83
N VAL A 75 -7.56 12.62 2.08
CA VAL A 75 -7.28 11.22 2.37
C VAL A 75 -6.07 10.78 1.55
N ILE A 76 -5.09 10.19 2.20
CA ILE A 76 -3.89 9.63 1.55
C ILE A 76 -3.85 8.13 1.84
N ASN A 77 -3.98 7.31 0.80
CA ASN A 77 -3.88 5.87 0.91
C ASN A 77 -2.50 5.41 0.43
N THR A 78 -1.76 4.71 1.28
CA THR A 78 -0.44 4.15 0.94
C THR A 78 -0.59 2.85 0.16
N CYS A 79 -0.26 2.91 -1.11
CA CYS A 79 -0.26 1.81 -2.05
C CYS A 79 1.16 1.23 -2.23
N SER A 80 1.42 0.64 -3.37
CA SER A 80 2.72 0.16 -3.84
C SER A 80 2.73 0.10 -5.36
N GLY A 81 3.87 0.34 -5.98
CA GLY A 81 4.07 0.06 -7.41
C GLY A 81 3.80 -1.42 -7.71
N ASN A 82 4.14 -2.32 -6.78
CA ASN A 82 3.73 -3.72 -6.83
C ASN A 82 2.24 -3.84 -6.49
N GLY A 83 1.46 -4.30 -7.44
CA GLY A 83 0.00 -4.41 -7.39
C GLY A 83 -0.71 -3.31 -8.18
N ALA A 84 -0.25 -2.06 -8.14
CA ALA A 84 -0.84 -0.99 -8.93
C ALA A 84 -0.28 -0.93 -10.36
N PHE A 85 1.04 -0.91 -10.50
CA PHE A 85 1.68 -0.78 -11.82
C PHE A 85 2.12 -2.13 -12.39
N ILE A 86 2.74 -2.95 -11.56
CA ILE A 86 3.26 -4.28 -11.92
C ILE A 86 2.76 -5.32 -10.93
N ASN A 87 2.75 -6.59 -11.35
CA ASN A 87 2.38 -7.71 -10.48
C ASN A 87 3.59 -8.64 -10.34
N LEU A 88 4.22 -8.63 -9.17
CA LEU A 88 5.36 -9.49 -8.88
C LEU A 88 4.88 -10.91 -8.54
N PRO A 89 5.37 -11.94 -9.27
CA PRO A 89 4.97 -13.33 -9.00
C PRO A 89 5.47 -13.86 -7.65
N SER A 90 6.50 -13.25 -7.08
CA SER A 90 7.06 -13.63 -5.78
C SER A 90 6.24 -13.20 -4.57
N THR A 91 5.27 -12.29 -4.75
CA THR A 91 4.49 -11.71 -3.65
C THR A 91 3.00 -11.66 -3.96
N PRO A 92 2.33 -12.82 -4.24
CA PRO A 92 0.97 -12.84 -4.74
C PRO A 92 -0.06 -12.20 -3.79
N ILE A 93 0.09 -12.36 -2.48
CA ILE A 93 -0.85 -11.84 -1.49
C ILE A 93 -0.69 -10.32 -1.34
N TYR A 94 0.57 -9.86 -1.17
CA TYR A 94 0.87 -8.45 -1.07
C TYR A 94 0.44 -7.70 -2.34
N THR A 95 0.84 -8.20 -3.51
CA THR A 95 0.46 -7.69 -4.82
C THR A 95 -1.05 -7.49 -4.94
N SER A 96 -1.82 -8.54 -4.65
CA SER A 96 -3.29 -8.51 -4.75
C SER A 96 -3.90 -7.50 -3.76
N SER A 97 -3.37 -7.43 -2.54
CA SER A 97 -3.85 -6.47 -1.55
C SER A 97 -3.61 -5.03 -1.97
N LYS A 98 -2.44 -4.72 -2.54
CA LYS A 98 -2.11 -3.36 -2.99
C LYS A 98 -2.83 -2.97 -4.29
N ALA A 99 -3.10 -3.91 -5.19
CA ALA A 99 -4.00 -3.70 -6.33
C ALA A 99 -5.42 -3.28 -5.85
N SER A 100 -5.92 -3.93 -4.81
CA SER A 100 -7.21 -3.58 -4.20
C SER A 100 -7.20 -2.15 -3.61
N VAL A 101 -6.12 -1.75 -2.93
CA VAL A 101 -5.97 -0.39 -2.39
C VAL A 101 -5.97 0.65 -3.51
N SER A 102 -5.29 0.38 -4.64
CA SER A 102 -5.32 1.29 -5.80
C SER A 102 -6.74 1.50 -6.30
N SER A 103 -7.47 0.42 -6.55
CA SER A 103 -8.85 0.47 -7.03
C SER A 103 -9.79 1.19 -6.05
N ILE A 104 -9.72 0.88 -4.75
CA ILE A 104 -10.50 1.58 -3.71
C ILE A 104 -10.22 3.08 -3.71
N THR A 105 -8.96 3.47 -3.86
CA THR A 105 -8.56 4.89 -3.83
C THR A 105 -9.09 5.65 -5.05
N GLU A 106 -9.03 5.04 -6.22
CA GLU A 106 -9.59 5.63 -7.45
C GLU A 106 -11.11 5.78 -7.36
N VAL A 107 -11.82 4.75 -6.89
CA VAL A 107 -13.28 4.79 -6.69
C VAL A 107 -13.66 5.88 -5.68
N LEU A 108 -12.95 5.95 -4.53
CA LEU A 108 -13.19 7.00 -3.53
C LEU A 108 -13.06 8.40 -4.14
N LYS A 109 -12.00 8.64 -4.91
CA LYS A 109 -11.78 9.93 -5.58
C LYS A 109 -12.96 10.29 -6.47
N LEU A 110 -13.38 9.37 -7.33
CA LEU A 110 -14.48 9.61 -8.27
C LEU A 110 -15.82 9.84 -7.54
N GLN A 111 -16.08 9.10 -6.46
CA GLN A 111 -17.31 9.27 -5.65
C GLN A 111 -17.34 10.62 -4.93
N LEU A 112 -16.21 11.07 -4.37
CA LEU A 112 -16.12 12.38 -3.73
C LEU A 112 -16.28 13.54 -4.74
N GLU A 113 -15.80 13.37 -5.96
CA GLU A 113 -16.04 14.32 -7.06
C GLU A 113 -17.52 14.36 -7.48
N GLN A 114 -18.17 13.20 -7.60
CA GLN A 114 -19.62 13.11 -7.89
C GLN A 114 -20.49 13.74 -6.79
N ALA A 115 -20.01 13.64 -5.54
CA ALA A 115 -20.67 14.26 -4.39
C ALA A 115 -20.33 15.77 -4.23
N GLU A 116 -19.59 16.37 -5.17
CA GLU A 116 -19.10 17.76 -5.11
C GLU A 116 -18.38 18.09 -3.79
N SER A 117 -17.72 17.08 -3.21
CA SER A 117 -17.01 17.21 -1.94
C SER A 117 -15.72 18.02 -2.08
N ASN A 118 -15.42 18.84 -1.06
CA ASN A 118 -14.14 19.53 -0.93
C ASN A 118 -13.04 18.63 -0.28
N VAL A 119 -13.36 17.41 0.12
CA VAL A 119 -12.37 16.40 0.52
C VAL A 119 -11.68 15.86 -0.73
N LYS A 120 -10.34 15.90 -0.71
CA LYS A 120 -9.49 15.40 -1.80
C LYS A 120 -8.91 14.04 -1.45
N VAL A 121 -8.45 13.33 -2.47
CA VAL A 121 -7.78 12.03 -2.32
C VAL A 121 -6.43 12.08 -3.00
N SER A 122 -5.46 11.40 -2.41
CA SER A 122 -4.17 11.10 -3.04
C SER A 122 -3.82 9.64 -2.79
N ILE A 123 -3.07 9.06 -3.73
CA ILE A 123 -2.50 7.73 -3.59
C ILE A 123 -0.98 7.85 -3.51
N LEU A 124 -0.39 7.30 -2.45
CA LEU A 124 1.05 7.34 -2.20
C LEU A 124 1.70 6.02 -2.61
N PHE A 125 2.72 6.10 -3.44
CA PHE A 125 3.63 5.01 -3.77
C PHE A 125 4.99 5.29 -3.14
N PRO A 126 5.31 4.68 -1.98
CA PRO A 126 6.60 4.87 -1.35
C PRO A 126 7.75 4.41 -2.25
N GLY A 127 8.76 5.27 -2.40
CA GLY A 127 9.87 4.99 -3.30
C GLY A 127 10.81 6.21 -3.45
N PRO A 128 11.66 6.24 -4.51
CA PRO A 128 11.65 5.38 -5.71
C PRO A 128 12.21 3.96 -5.51
N HIS A 129 12.99 3.74 -4.46
CA HIS A 129 13.61 2.46 -4.12
C HIS A 129 12.90 1.80 -2.94
N THR A 130 13.39 0.64 -2.52
CA THR A 130 12.88 -0.04 -1.32
C THR A 130 13.04 0.86 -0.09
N VAL A 131 11.93 1.14 0.59
CA VAL A 131 11.94 2.02 1.76
C VAL A 131 12.39 1.25 2.99
N ARG A 132 13.33 1.85 3.77
CA ARG A 132 13.86 1.29 5.02
C ARG A 132 12.81 1.34 6.14
N THR A 133 11.90 0.37 6.13
CA THR A 133 10.85 0.23 7.14
C THR A 133 10.84 -1.17 7.75
N LYS A 134 9.99 -1.36 8.75
CA LYS A 134 9.77 -2.68 9.35
C LYS A 134 8.74 -3.54 8.59
N LEU A 135 8.54 -3.29 7.28
CA LEU A 135 7.58 -4.04 6.47
C LEU A 135 7.95 -5.52 6.36
N PHE A 136 9.23 -5.83 6.16
CA PHE A 136 9.71 -7.22 6.07
C PHE A 136 9.65 -7.99 7.40
N SER A 137 9.60 -7.30 8.52
CA SER A 137 9.39 -7.91 9.84
C SER A 137 7.94 -7.80 10.33
N ALA A 138 6.97 -7.72 9.42
CA ALA A 138 5.56 -7.52 9.73
C ALA A 138 4.97 -8.66 10.57
N GLU A 139 5.49 -9.89 10.46
CA GLU A 139 5.07 -11.08 11.22
C GLU A 139 5.02 -10.85 12.74
N ARG A 140 5.84 -9.94 13.29
CA ARG A 140 5.79 -9.54 14.72
C ARG A 140 4.44 -8.97 15.18
N ASN A 141 3.62 -8.50 14.23
CA ASN A 141 2.29 -7.90 14.48
C ASN A 141 1.15 -8.86 14.12
N ARG A 142 1.48 -10.10 13.78
CA ARG A 142 0.49 -11.07 13.33
C ARG A 142 -0.33 -11.58 14.52
N PRO A 143 -1.67 -11.53 14.47
CA PRO A 143 -2.51 -12.01 15.56
C PRO A 143 -2.48 -13.54 15.65
N GLU A 144 -2.63 -14.08 16.88
CA GLU A 144 -2.55 -15.52 17.13
C GLU A 144 -3.63 -16.32 16.38
N GLU A 145 -4.82 -15.76 16.24
CA GLU A 145 -5.94 -16.39 15.51
C GLU A 145 -5.66 -16.57 14.02
N LEU A 146 -4.71 -15.83 13.48
CA LEU A 146 -4.23 -15.93 12.09
C LEU A 146 -2.78 -16.41 12.03
N ALA A 147 -2.32 -17.13 13.07
CA ALA A 147 -0.95 -17.64 13.13
C ALA A 147 -0.53 -18.32 11.83
N ARG A 148 0.74 -18.17 11.49
CA ARG A 148 1.36 -18.82 10.34
C ARG A 148 1.38 -20.34 10.55
N ASP A 149 1.31 -21.10 9.46
CA ASP A 149 1.49 -22.54 9.51
C ASP A 149 2.86 -22.85 10.15
N PRO A 150 2.90 -23.59 11.26
CA PRO A 150 4.17 -23.89 11.93
C PRO A 150 5.13 -24.75 11.08
N ASN A 151 4.61 -25.40 10.03
CA ASN A 151 5.42 -26.16 9.08
C ASN A 151 5.80 -25.32 7.84
N ALA A 152 5.41 -24.06 7.77
CA ALA A 152 5.81 -23.19 6.66
C ALA A 152 7.33 -22.93 6.75
N PRO A 153 8.04 -22.93 5.60
CA PRO A 153 9.47 -22.64 5.60
C PRO A 153 9.75 -21.24 6.15
N GLU A 154 10.82 -21.07 6.89
CA GLU A 154 11.25 -19.74 7.34
C GLU A 154 11.55 -18.85 6.13
N HIS A 155 11.15 -17.59 6.23
CA HIS A 155 11.44 -16.63 5.17
C HIS A 155 12.87 -16.12 5.34
N PRO A 156 13.71 -16.15 4.29
CA PRO A 156 15.10 -15.74 4.39
C PRO A 156 15.26 -14.22 4.60
N ILE A 157 14.22 -13.45 4.30
CA ILE A 157 14.19 -11.98 4.43
C ILE A 157 13.28 -11.61 5.58
N SER A 158 13.85 -11.03 6.64
CA SER A 158 13.13 -10.49 7.80
C SER A 158 13.41 -8.99 8.01
N SER A 159 14.33 -8.44 7.24
CA SER A 159 14.73 -7.03 7.26
C SER A 159 15.06 -6.51 5.85
N VAL A 160 15.25 -5.22 5.71
CA VAL A 160 15.78 -4.62 4.48
C VAL A 160 17.23 -5.06 4.27
N GLU A 161 17.97 -5.19 5.34
CA GLU A 161 19.36 -5.63 5.33
C GLU A 161 19.50 -7.05 4.74
N ASP A 162 18.66 -8.00 5.20
CA ASP A 162 18.65 -9.37 4.65
C ASP A 162 18.36 -9.37 3.14
N MET A 163 17.43 -8.52 2.73
CA MET A 163 17.08 -8.38 1.31
C MET A 163 18.27 -7.84 0.49
N LEU A 164 18.94 -6.79 0.98
CA LEU A 164 20.11 -6.20 0.32
C LEU A 164 21.25 -7.21 0.21
N GLU A 165 21.52 -7.97 1.27
CA GLU A 165 22.54 -9.02 1.28
C GLU A 165 22.22 -10.12 0.26
N MET A 166 20.96 -10.58 0.24
CA MET A 166 20.52 -11.58 -0.73
C MET A 166 20.68 -11.09 -2.17
N MET A 167 20.26 -9.87 -2.48
CA MET A 167 20.38 -9.29 -3.82
C MET A 167 21.84 -9.06 -4.23
N SER A 168 22.67 -8.59 -3.30
CA SER A 168 24.12 -8.43 -3.52
C SER A 168 24.79 -9.78 -3.83
N SER A 169 24.37 -10.85 -3.16
CA SER A 169 24.89 -12.22 -3.44
C SER A 169 24.55 -12.71 -4.85
N MET A 170 23.49 -12.16 -5.46
CA MET A 170 23.07 -12.41 -6.85
C MET A 170 23.72 -11.44 -7.85
N GLY A 171 24.59 -10.54 -7.38
CA GLY A 171 25.24 -9.51 -8.20
C GLY A 171 24.33 -8.32 -8.55
N ILE A 172 23.24 -8.13 -7.80
CA ILE A 172 22.30 -7.03 -7.95
C ILE A 172 22.53 -6.01 -6.84
N GLU A 173 22.97 -4.82 -7.21
CA GLU A 173 23.03 -3.68 -6.28
C GLU A 173 21.68 -2.99 -6.22
N MET A 174 21.17 -2.80 -5.01
CA MET A 174 19.90 -2.10 -4.76
C MET A 174 20.12 -0.84 -3.95
N GLU A 175 19.48 0.23 -4.39
CA GLU A 175 19.35 1.45 -3.60
C GLU A 175 18.16 1.37 -2.65
N THR A 176 18.20 2.18 -1.61
CA THR A 176 17.10 2.30 -0.63
C THR A 176 16.68 3.75 -0.48
N THR A 177 15.48 3.96 0.01
CA THR A 177 14.92 5.28 0.34
C THR A 177 14.62 5.32 1.84
N GLU A 178 14.96 6.42 2.50
CA GLU A 178 14.63 6.60 3.91
C GLU A 178 13.16 7.02 4.09
N PRO A 179 12.49 6.60 5.19
CA PRO A 179 11.09 6.97 5.45
C PRO A 179 10.85 8.48 5.47
N GLU A 180 11.81 9.25 5.96
CA GLU A 180 11.77 10.72 6.02
C GLU A 180 11.76 11.37 4.63
N GLU A 181 12.45 10.77 3.67
CA GLU A 181 12.45 11.24 2.27
C GLU A 181 11.07 11.01 1.65
N VAL A 182 10.48 9.82 1.87
CA VAL A 182 9.12 9.52 1.41
C VAL A 182 8.11 10.49 2.02
N ALA A 183 8.21 10.74 3.32
CA ALA A 183 7.30 11.67 4.02
C ALA A 183 7.44 13.10 3.49
N SER A 184 8.66 13.58 3.30
CA SER A 184 8.95 14.92 2.78
C SER A 184 8.43 15.08 1.35
N PHE A 185 8.67 14.10 0.50
CA PHE A 185 8.13 14.06 -0.86
C PHE A 185 6.60 14.06 -0.85
N CYS A 186 5.98 13.20 -0.05
CA CYS A 186 4.53 13.12 0.07
C CYS A 186 3.92 14.47 0.47
N LEU A 187 4.45 15.13 1.50
CA LEU A 187 3.96 16.42 1.95
C LEU A 187 4.12 17.53 0.90
N ALA A 188 5.20 17.50 0.13
CA ALA A 188 5.39 18.44 -0.98
C ALA A 188 4.35 18.24 -2.08
N GLU A 189 4.03 16.99 -2.43
CA GLU A 189 3.04 16.66 -3.46
C GLU A 189 1.60 16.94 -3.01
N ILE A 190 1.29 16.74 -1.73
CA ILE A 190 0.01 17.12 -1.13
C ILE A 190 -0.23 18.63 -1.26
N LYS A 191 0.80 19.46 -1.01
CA LYS A 191 0.72 20.92 -1.17
C LYS A 191 0.44 21.35 -2.62
N LYS A 192 0.89 20.57 -3.60
CA LYS A 192 0.59 20.77 -5.03
C LYS A 192 -0.76 20.22 -5.44
N SER A 193 -1.50 19.59 -4.52
CA SER A 193 -2.76 18.90 -4.76
C SER A 193 -2.68 17.74 -5.75
N ASN A 194 -1.54 17.09 -5.88
CA ASN A 194 -1.35 15.94 -6.75
C ASN A 194 -2.11 14.71 -6.23
N TYR A 195 -2.78 14.01 -7.16
CA TYR A 195 -3.45 12.73 -6.87
C TYR A 195 -2.44 11.60 -6.81
N TRP A 196 -1.60 11.45 -7.83
CA TRP A 196 -0.54 10.46 -7.90
C TRP A 196 0.71 10.98 -7.19
N ILE A 197 1.03 10.41 -6.03
CA ILE A 197 2.26 10.71 -5.30
C ILE A 197 3.20 9.56 -5.54
N ASN A 198 3.93 9.63 -6.65
CA ASN A 198 4.78 8.57 -7.16
C ASN A 198 6.13 9.13 -7.59
N PRO A 199 7.22 8.84 -6.87
CA PRO A 199 8.55 9.16 -7.35
C PRO A 199 8.87 8.27 -8.56
N VAL A 200 9.31 8.89 -9.65
CA VAL A 200 9.54 8.22 -10.93
C VAL A 200 10.73 7.24 -10.82
N ASN A 201 10.52 6.02 -11.32
CA ASN A 201 11.55 5.02 -11.54
C ASN A 201 11.37 4.49 -12.97
N GLU A 202 12.38 4.70 -13.84
CA GLU A 202 12.29 4.38 -15.27
C GLU A 202 11.98 2.91 -15.56
N LYS A 203 12.58 1.97 -14.81
CA LYS A 203 12.32 0.54 -15.00
C LYS A 203 10.87 0.18 -14.66
N SER A 204 10.37 0.68 -13.54
CA SER A 204 8.96 0.46 -13.14
C SER A 204 7.99 1.12 -14.11
N GLU A 205 8.32 2.29 -14.65
CA GLU A 205 7.52 2.99 -15.65
C GLU A 205 7.46 2.18 -16.96
N GLN A 206 8.60 1.64 -17.43
CA GLN A 206 8.62 0.82 -18.63
C GLN A 206 7.82 -0.48 -18.45
N ALA A 207 8.00 -1.18 -17.32
CA ALA A 207 7.23 -2.39 -17.01
C ALA A 207 5.72 -2.13 -16.95
N PHE A 208 5.31 -0.96 -16.44
CA PHE A 208 3.91 -0.54 -16.46
C PHE A 208 3.39 -0.29 -17.89
N LYS A 209 4.17 0.41 -18.73
CA LYS A 209 3.83 0.64 -20.15
C LYS A 209 3.65 -0.69 -20.90
N ASP A 210 4.57 -1.62 -20.72
CA ASP A 210 4.52 -2.94 -21.36
C ASP A 210 3.27 -3.72 -20.93
N ARG A 211 2.92 -3.67 -19.63
CA ARG A 211 1.67 -4.28 -19.12
C ARG A 211 0.43 -3.65 -19.74
N VAL A 212 0.36 -2.33 -19.81
CA VAL A 212 -0.77 -1.61 -20.42
C VAL A 212 -0.88 -1.94 -21.90
N GLU A 213 0.23 -1.94 -22.62
CA GLU A 213 0.27 -2.29 -24.04
C GLU A 213 -0.23 -3.72 -24.29
N SER A 214 0.15 -4.68 -23.44
CA SER A 214 -0.33 -6.05 -23.55
C SER A 214 -1.86 -6.17 -23.40
N ILE A 215 -2.45 -5.34 -22.54
CA ILE A 215 -3.93 -5.28 -22.35
C ILE A 215 -4.59 -4.70 -23.60
N ILE A 216 -4.04 -3.62 -24.16
CA ILE A 216 -4.58 -2.93 -25.35
C ILE A 216 -4.51 -3.85 -26.57
N THR A 217 -3.38 -4.49 -26.78
CA THR A 217 -3.12 -5.38 -27.93
C THR A 217 -3.63 -6.78 -27.76
N ARG A 218 -4.06 -7.15 -26.54
CA ARG A 218 -4.47 -8.51 -26.16
C ARG A 218 -3.38 -9.56 -26.39
N SER A 219 -2.14 -9.17 -26.19
CA SER A 219 -0.96 -10.04 -26.21
C SER A 219 -0.73 -10.69 -24.83
N ASP A 220 0.24 -11.59 -24.74
CA ASP A 220 0.62 -12.23 -23.49
C ASP A 220 1.12 -11.21 -22.47
N LEU A 221 0.87 -11.51 -21.19
CA LEU A 221 1.34 -10.68 -20.09
C LEU A 221 2.88 -10.70 -20.04
N PRO A 222 3.55 -9.56 -20.15
CA PRO A 222 4.99 -9.50 -20.02
C PRO A 222 5.45 -9.85 -18.62
N ASN A 223 6.59 -10.53 -18.50
CA ASN A 223 7.22 -10.75 -17.21
C ASN A 223 7.84 -9.42 -16.73
N PRO A 224 7.45 -8.90 -15.57
CA PRO A 224 7.98 -7.64 -15.07
C PRO A 224 9.46 -7.84 -14.66
N ASN A 225 10.37 -7.43 -15.54
CA ASN A 225 11.81 -7.49 -15.28
C ASN A 225 12.25 -6.15 -14.66
N ILE A 226 12.11 -6.03 -13.34
CA ILE A 226 12.40 -4.79 -12.59
C ILE A 226 13.74 -4.80 -11.84
N PHE A 227 14.50 -5.90 -11.96
CA PHE A 227 15.83 -6.06 -11.36
C PHE A 227 16.95 -6.02 -12.40
#